data_07e3d04a259681cf0835b8e554f5be1d
#
_entry.id   07e3d04a259681cf0835b8e554f5be1d
#
_cell.length_a   1.000
_cell.length_b   1.000
_cell.length_c   1.000
_cell.angle_alpha   90.00
_cell.angle_beta   90.00
_cell.angle_gamma   90.00
#
_symmetry.space_group_name_H-M   'P 1'
#
loop_
_entity.id
_entity.type
_entity.pdbx_description
1 polymer ?
#
loop_
_entity_poly.entity_id
_entity_poly.type
_entity_poly.pdbx_seq_one_letter_code
_entity_poly.pdbx_strand_id
1 'polypeptide(L)'
;MSAQALTRLRELAEPIAVLSAAHLSAGTRQLLQENRLSVNAYPTPTGGFVYVGSPRYDTPLEADLAHLFEVAERAGIVWLKFDQHGTVVAGIETYGELEPTS
;
A
#
# COMPACT_ATOMS: atom_id res chain seq x y z
N MET A 1 4.21 -29.03 -14.38
CA MET A 1 3.40 -28.53 -13.27
C MET A 1 1.97 -28.99 -13.46
N SER A 2 1.33 -29.42 -12.39
CA SER A 2 -0.02 -29.95 -12.47
C SER A 2 -1.06 -28.83 -12.59
N ALA A 3 -2.19 -29.19 -13.22
CA ALA A 3 -3.31 -28.24 -13.30
C ALA A 3 -3.86 -27.91 -11.92
N GLN A 4 -3.80 -28.86 -10.99
CA GLN A 4 -4.23 -28.62 -9.62
C GLN A 4 -3.39 -27.54 -8.96
N ALA A 5 -2.08 -27.58 -9.15
CA ALA A 5 -1.19 -26.59 -8.55
C ALA A 5 -1.48 -25.18 -9.09
N LEU A 6 -1.72 -25.07 -10.40
CA LEU A 6 -2.04 -23.80 -11.02
C LEU A 6 -3.34 -23.23 -10.48
N THR A 7 -4.37 -24.09 -10.40
CA THR A 7 -5.67 -23.65 -9.89
C THR A 7 -5.56 -23.21 -8.43
N ARG A 8 -4.85 -24.00 -7.63
CA ARG A 8 -4.71 -23.67 -6.20
C ARG A 8 -3.98 -22.35 -6.00
N LEU A 9 -2.92 -22.10 -6.77
CA LEU A 9 -2.19 -20.85 -6.65
C LEU A 9 -3.08 -19.65 -6.98
N ARG A 10 -3.94 -19.77 -7.98
CA ARG A 10 -4.87 -18.69 -8.30
C ARG A 10 -5.84 -18.44 -7.16
N GLU A 11 -6.28 -19.50 -6.49
CA GLU A 11 -7.18 -19.35 -5.35
C GLU A 11 -6.50 -18.67 -4.16
N LEU A 12 -5.19 -18.81 -4.06
CA LEU A 12 -4.42 -18.21 -2.97
C LEU A 12 -4.00 -16.77 -3.30
N ALA A 13 -4.19 -16.33 -4.53
CA ALA A 13 -3.78 -14.99 -4.94
C ALA A 13 -4.58 -13.94 -4.21
N GLU A 14 -3.91 -12.84 -3.87
CA GLU A 14 -4.54 -11.70 -3.21
C GLU A 14 -4.31 -10.45 -4.05
N PRO A 15 -5.34 -9.62 -4.21
CA PRO A 15 -5.17 -8.38 -4.99
C PRO A 15 -4.20 -7.43 -4.33
N ILE A 16 -3.29 -6.89 -5.14
CA ILE A 16 -2.36 -5.87 -4.70
C ILE A 16 -2.46 -4.68 -5.66
N ALA A 17 -2.52 -3.49 -5.11
CA ALA A 17 -2.53 -2.28 -5.92
C ALA A 17 -1.20 -1.57 -5.75
N VAL A 18 -0.60 -1.18 -6.88
CA VAL A 18 0.68 -0.46 -6.90
C VAL A 18 0.38 1.00 -7.20
N LEU A 19 0.70 1.88 -6.27
CA LEU A 19 0.38 3.30 -6.43
C LEU A 19 1.56 4.15 -5.96
N SER A 20 1.49 5.45 -6.31
CA SER A 20 2.57 6.37 -5.99
C SER A 20 2.71 6.58 -4.49
N ALA A 21 3.95 6.62 -4.02
CA ALA A 21 4.24 6.99 -2.64
C ALA A 21 3.82 8.43 -2.33
N ALA A 22 3.51 9.23 -3.36
CA ALA A 22 3.00 10.59 -3.16
C ALA A 22 1.65 10.60 -2.44
N HIS A 23 0.97 9.45 -2.39
CA HIS A 23 -0.30 9.36 -1.64
C HIS A 23 -0.07 9.25 -0.14
N LEU A 24 1.18 9.19 0.30
CA LEU A 24 1.53 9.24 1.72
C LEU A 24 2.22 10.56 2.03
N SER A 25 1.94 11.10 3.20
CA SER A 25 2.64 12.30 3.66
C SER A 25 4.12 11.97 3.93
N ALA A 26 4.95 13.01 4.01
CA ALA A 26 6.38 12.82 4.27
C ALA A 26 6.61 12.05 5.57
N GLY A 27 5.84 12.36 6.60
CA GLY A 27 5.97 11.67 7.88
C GLY A 27 5.63 10.19 7.78
N THR A 28 4.55 9.86 7.09
CA THR A 28 4.16 8.47 6.93
C THR A 28 5.17 7.71 6.07
N ARG A 29 5.69 8.36 5.00
CA ARG A 29 6.73 7.74 4.18
C ARG A 29 7.97 7.42 5.01
N GLN A 30 8.35 8.33 5.90
CA GLN A 30 9.51 8.10 6.75
C GLN A 30 9.27 6.92 7.70
N LEU A 31 8.08 6.85 8.31
CA LEU A 31 7.74 5.73 9.18
C LEU A 31 7.78 4.40 8.41
N LEU A 32 7.33 4.41 7.17
CA LEU A 32 7.39 3.21 6.34
C LEU A 32 8.83 2.79 6.10
N GLN A 33 9.69 3.73 5.75
CA GLN A 33 11.10 3.45 5.49
C GLN A 33 11.82 2.93 6.74
N GLU A 34 11.41 3.40 7.90
CA GLU A 34 12.00 3.00 9.18
C GLU A 34 11.32 1.75 9.75
N ASN A 35 10.35 1.21 9.04
CA ASN A 35 9.56 0.06 9.50
C ASN A 35 8.86 0.33 10.83
N ARG A 36 8.28 1.52 10.95
CA ARG A 36 7.66 1.98 12.21
C ARG A 36 6.20 2.37 12.03
N LEU A 37 5.57 1.94 10.94
CA LEU A 37 4.14 2.16 10.79
C LEU A 37 3.36 1.39 11.84
N SER A 38 2.15 1.86 12.13
CA SER A 38 1.28 1.25 13.13
C SER A 38 0.65 -0.05 12.66
N VAL A 39 0.85 -0.42 11.39
CA VAL A 39 0.30 -1.64 10.80
C VAL A 39 1.44 -2.44 10.16
N ASN A 40 1.13 -3.66 9.75
CA ASN A 40 2.11 -4.53 9.11
C ASN A 40 2.55 -3.94 7.78
N ALA A 41 3.85 -3.73 7.66
CA ALA A 41 4.41 -3.13 6.46
C ALA A 41 5.84 -3.63 6.27
N TYR A 42 6.30 -3.54 5.02
CA TYR A 42 7.60 -4.06 4.63
C TYR A 42 8.26 -3.03 3.71
N PRO A 43 9.22 -2.26 4.22
CA PRO A 43 9.85 -1.21 3.41
C PRO A 43 10.67 -1.77 2.26
N THR A 44 10.71 -1.02 1.17
CA THR A 44 11.56 -1.31 0.02
C THR A 44 12.37 -0.05 -0.30
N PRO A 45 13.38 -0.14 -1.16
CA PRO A 45 14.17 1.05 -1.49
C PRO A 45 13.36 2.19 -2.10
N THR A 46 12.22 1.90 -2.74
CA THR A 46 11.42 2.92 -3.42
C THR A 46 10.06 3.15 -2.78
N GLY A 47 9.79 2.55 -1.61
CA GLY A 47 8.51 2.72 -0.94
C GLY A 47 8.26 1.60 0.04
N GLY A 48 7.33 0.71 -0.27
CA GLY A 48 7.07 -0.42 0.61
C GLY A 48 5.71 -1.05 0.38
N PHE A 49 5.54 -2.22 0.99
CA PHE A 49 4.28 -2.95 0.97
C PHE A 49 3.57 -2.73 2.29
N VAL A 50 2.26 -2.55 2.24
CA VAL A 50 1.44 -2.39 3.44
C VAL A 50 0.28 -3.36 3.36
N TYR A 51 0.07 -4.13 4.42
CA TYR A 51 -0.96 -5.15 4.44
C TYR A 51 -2.28 -4.55 4.94
N VAL A 52 -3.32 -4.67 4.13
CA VAL A 52 -4.67 -4.23 4.50
C VAL A 52 -5.48 -5.40 5.06
N GLY A 53 -5.48 -6.51 4.34
CA GLY A 53 -6.27 -7.68 4.72
C GLY A 53 -7.67 -7.65 4.12
N SER A 54 -8.36 -8.79 4.18
CA SER A 54 -9.74 -8.90 3.74
C SER A 54 -10.41 -10.00 4.57
N PRO A 55 -11.19 -9.59 5.59
CA PRO A 55 -11.47 -8.22 6.02
C PRO A 55 -10.24 -7.51 6.57
N ARG A 56 -10.35 -6.21 6.77
CA ARG A 56 -9.23 -5.41 7.27
C ARG A 56 -8.65 -6.04 8.54
N TYR A 57 -7.34 -6.24 8.51
CA TYR A 57 -6.65 -6.87 9.64
C TYR A 57 -6.43 -5.90 10.79
N ASP A 58 -6.03 -4.65 10.45
CA ASP A 58 -5.71 -3.66 11.46
C ASP A 58 -6.07 -2.28 10.91
N THR A 59 -6.20 -1.30 11.79
CA THR A 59 -6.53 0.06 11.39
C THR A 59 -5.33 0.94 11.68
N PRO A 60 -4.76 1.61 10.66
CA PRO A 60 -3.60 2.46 10.89
C PRO A 60 -3.94 3.69 11.72
N LEU A 61 -2.97 4.10 12.53
CA LEU A 61 -3.08 5.35 13.29
C LEU A 61 -2.76 6.56 12.42
N GLU A 62 -1.98 6.37 11.36
CA GLU A 62 -1.64 7.45 10.43
C GLU A 62 -2.88 7.81 9.62
N ALA A 63 -3.31 9.07 9.68
CA ALA A 63 -4.59 9.49 9.10
C ALA A 63 -4.64 9.30 7.59
N ASP A 64 -3.56 9.62 6.89
CA ASP A 64 -3.49 9.44 5.44
C ASP A 64 -3.58 7.97 5.06
N LEU A 65 -2.90 7.11 5.81
CA LEU A 65 -2.93 5.68 5.56
C LEU A 65 -4.30 5.09 5.90
N ALA A 66 -4.92 5.57 6.98
CA ALA A 66 -6.26 5.11 7.36
C ALA A 66 -7.27 5.37 6.24
N HIS A 67 -7.18 6.54 5.61
CA HIS A 67 -8.06 6.86 4.49
C HIS A 67 -7.81 5.92 3.30
N LEU A 68 -6.54 5.64 3.01
CA LEU A 68 -6.20 4.72 1.93
C LEU A 68 -6.70 3.31 2.22
N PHE A 69 -6.68 2.90 3.50
CA PHE A 69 -7.22 1.60 3.88
C PHE A 69 -8.72 1.52 3.59
N GLU A 70 -9.47 2.61 3.84
CA GLU A 70 -10.89 2.63 3.52
C GLU A 70 -11.13 2.44 2.02
N VAL A 71 -10.35 3.15 1.21
CA VAL A 71 -10.49 3.05 -0.24
C VAL A 71 -10.13 1.64 -0.70
N ALA A 72 -9.02 1.11 -0.19
CA ALA A 72 -8.56 -0.22 -0.56
C ALA A 72 -9.60 -1.29 -0.18
N GLU A 73 -10.16 -1.16 1.00
CA GLU A 73 -11.16 -2.12 1.48
C GLU A 73 -12.38 -2.13 0.58
N ARG A 74 -12.86 -0.95 0.19
CA ARG A 74 -14.01 -0.84 -0.72
C ARG A 74 -13.71 -1.40 -2.09
N ALA A 75 -12.45 -1.30 -2.52
CA ALA A 75 -12.03 -1.80 -3.82
C ALA A 75 -11.67 -3.28 -3.79
N GLY A 76 -11.68 -3.91 -2.61
CA GLY A 76 -11.33 -5.31 -2.49
C GLY A 76 -9.84 -5.58 -2.58
N ILE A 77 -9.02 -4.57 -2.29
CA ILE A 77 -7.56 -4.67 -2.34
C ILE A 77 -7.05 -5.15 -0.98
N VAL A 78 -6.16 -6.12 -1.00
CA VAL A 78 -5.61 -6.74 0.21
C VAL A 78 -4.24 -6.16 0.57
N TRP A 79 -3.46 -5.77 -0.43
CA TRP A 79 -2.12 -5.20 -0.25
C TRP A 79 -2.02 -3.88 -0.99
N LEU A 80 -1.32 -2.92 -0.37
CA LEU A 80 -0.94 -1.69 -1.05
C LEU A 80 0.57 -1.69 -1.22
N LYS A 81 1.04 -1.49 -2.43
CA LYS A 81 2.47 -1.32 -2.69
C LYS A 81 2.70 0.13 -3.09
N PHE A 82 3.42 0.85 -2.25
CA PHE A 82 3.79 2.24 -2.53
C PHE A 82 5.15 2.26 -3.20
N ASP A 83 5.23 3.01 -4.29
CA ASP A 83 6.47 3.09 -5.07
C ASP A 83 6.61 4.52 -5.57
N GLN A 84 7.83 5.09 -5.47
CA GLN A 84 8.02 6.48 -5.91
C GLN A 84 7.76 6.67 -7.39
N HIS A 85 7.77 5.59 -8.16
CA HIS A 85 7.45 5.62 -9.59
C HIS A 85 6.07 5.04 -9.89
N GLY A 86 5.26 4.80 -8.85
CA GLY A 86 3.93 4.23 -9.03
C GLY A 86 2.95 5.24 -9.59
N THR A 87 1.78 4.74 -9.95
CA THR A 87 0.73 5.55 -10.54
C THR A 87 0.08 6.44 -9.50
N VAL A 88 -0.12 7.71 -9.85
CA VAL A 88 -0.93 8.62 -9.04
C VAL A 88 -2.39 8.34 -9.39
N VAL A 89 -3.19 8.02 -8.38
CA VAL A 89 -4.59 7.65 -8.57
C VAL A 89 -5.46 8.88 -8.41
N ALA A 90 -6.22 9.22 -9.45
CA ALA A 90 -7.11 10.37 -9.39
C ALA A 90 -8.16 10.14 -8.30
N GLY A 91 -8.47 11.20 -7.58
CA GLY A 91 -9.45 11.13 -6.50
C GLY A 91 -8.88 10.80 -5.14
N ILE A 92 -7.60 10.45 -5.07
CA ILE A 92 -6.90 10.22 -3.82
C ILE A 92 -5.90 11.37 -3.62
N GLU A 93 -5.87 11.92 -2.43
CA GLU A 93 -5.02 13.06 -2.11
C GLU A 93 -3.54 12.69 -2.29
N THR A 94 -2.73 13.67 -2.71
CA THR A 94 -1.29 13.51 -2.83
C THR A 94 -0.60 14.54 -1.97
N TYR A 95 0.65 14.27 -1.64
CA TYR A 95 1.49 15.13 -0.81
C TYR A 95 2.77 15.42 -1.58
N GLY A 96 3.00 16.70 -1.87
CA GLY A 96 4.02 17.11 -2.82
C GLY A 96 5.46 16.89 -2.42
N GLU A 97 5.70 16.38 -1.23
CA GLU A 97 7.06 16.23 -0.70
C GLU A 97 7.91 15.22 -1.46
N LEU A 98 7.33 14.50 -2.39
CA LEU A 98 8.13 13.63 -3.24
C LEU A 98 8.96 14.39 -4.24
N GLU A 99 8.63 15.65 -4.48
CA GLU A 99 9.39 16.46 -5.42
C GLU A 99 10.79 16.65 -4.89
N PRO A 100 11.75 16.28 -5.66
CA PRO A 100 13.10 16.49 -5.19
C PRO A 100 13.35 17.94 -5.13
N THR A 101 13.27 18.50 -4.75
CA THR A 101 13.49 19.64 -4.69
C THR A 101 13.15 20.39 -5.02
N SER A 102 12.73 20.04 -5.15
CA SER A 102 12.49 20.71 -5.50
C SER A 102 12.69 21.56 -5.39
#